data_df3fcb618cce7b11e3d9b085172a263b
#
_entry.id   df3fcb618cce7b11e3d9b085172a263b
#
_cell.length_a   1.000
_cell.length_b   1.000
_cell.length_c   1.000
_cell.angle_alpha   90.00
_cell.angle_beta   90.00
_cell.angle_gamma   90.00
#
_symmetry.space_group_name_H-M   'P 1'
#
loop_
_entity.id
_entity.type
_entity.pdbx_description
1 polymer ?
#
loop_
_entity_poly.entity_id
_entity_poly.type
_entity_poly.pdbx_seq_one_letter_code
_entity_poly.pdbx_strand_id
1 'polypeptide(L)'
;MIKGGDPLVPYASGNFYAYSNVNLAVTLSGATDGGLTFGATFDTTAGTGYSLADDDGFGDNGGAFGMPTIFVSGSFGKIELSDDNFDFYDDTNGSGDARYSGTFGAVTVGLVADVDTNNASLSVGYTAGALALSANADTYDLSNISATYTMGTIAVTAATDESSNASLKVAYSNNGISASAKYNTDGGATTPAPSFDIEAGYSANGLSVNADTNTESNAWTVTVGYDLGGGLALEAGTNYTSDIMVGATMAF
;
A
#
# COMPACT_ATOMS: atom_id res chain seq x y z
N MET A 1 31.59 6.98 -0.20
CA MET A 1 30.46 7.86 -0.55
C MET A 1 30.45 8.00 -2.07
N ILE A 2 29.56 7.29 -2.75
CA ILE A 2 29.38 7.44 -4.21
C ILE A 2 28.29 8.49 -4.36
N LYS A 3 28.60 9.65 -4.94
CA LYS A 3 27.58 10.68 -5.22
C LYS A 3 26.65 10.15 -6.29
N GLY A 4 25.36 10.03 -6.00
CA GLY A 4 24.31 9.82 -6.99
C GLY A 4 24.29 10.97 -7.98
N GLY A 5 24.03 10.67 -9.25
CA GLY A 5 23.83 11.67 -10.29
C GLY A 5 22.58 12.51 -10.05
N ASP A 6 22.50 13.65 -10.69
CA ASP A 6 21.37 14.55 -10.71
C ASP A 6 20.11 13.78 -11.16
N PRO A 7 19.00 13.75 -10.37
CA PRO A 7 17.77 13.04 -10.71
C PRO A 7 17.07 13.53 -11.99
N LEU A 8 17.53 14.60 -12.59
CA LEU A 8 16.98 15.17 -13.82
C LEU A 8 17.71 14.72 -15.11
N VAL A 9 18.71 13.85 -15.01
CA VAL A 9 19.40 13.32 -16.20
C VAL A 9 18.72 12.05 -16.63
N PRO A 10 18.16 11.96 -17.86
CA PRO A 10 17.59 10.72 -18.37
C PRO A 10 18.65 9.63 -18.35
N TYR A 11 18.33 8.47 -17.77
CA TYR A 11 19.23 7.34 -17.63
C TYR A 11 19.70 6.87 -19.02
N ALA A 12 20.99 6.95 -19.25
CA ALA A 12 21.55 6.37 -20.48
C ALA A 12 21.58 4.85 -20.36
N SER A 13 21.08 4.15 -21.37
CA SER A 13 21.11 2.69 -21.44
C SER A 13 22.51 2.14 -21.16
N GLY A 14 22.64 1.23 -20.19
CA GLY A 14 23.88 0.57 -19.84
C GLY A 14 24.63 1.15 -18.61
N ASN A 15 24.09 2.12 -17.92
CA ASN A 15 24.68 2.62 -16.68
C ASN A 15 24.21 1.77 -15.47
N PHE A 16 25.13 1.55 -14.53
CA PHE A 16 24.83 0.95 -13.22
C PHE A 16 24.80 2.03 -12.16
N TYR A 17 23.78 2.00 -11.31
CA TYR A 17 23.62 2.90 -10.18
C TYR A 17 23.63 2.08 -8.88
N ALA A 18 24.29 2.60 -7.85
CA ALA A 18 24.25 2.02 -6.52
C ALA A 18 23.38 2.89 -5.61
N TYR A 19 22.49 2.29 -4.88
CA TYR A 19 21.64 2.95 -3.89
C TYR A 19 21.71 2.22 -2.55
N SER A 20 21.44 2.95 -1.47
CA SER A 20 21.27 2.38 -0.13
C SER A 20 20.36 3.28 0.69
N ASN A 21 19.47 2.68 1.47
CA ASN A 21 18.66 3.38 2.44
C ASN A 21 18.65 2.67 3.79
N VAL A 22 18.33 3.41 4.84
CA VAL A 22 18.05 2.88 6.18
C VAL A 22 16.75 3.51 6.64
N ASN A 23 15.82 2.67 7.06
CA ASN A 23 14.56 3.08 7.67
C ASN A 23 14.55 2.64 9.14
N LEU A 24 14.29 3.57 10.05
CA LEU A 24 14.16 3.33 11.49
C LEU A 24 12.78 3.78 11.94
N ALA A 25 11.96 2.83 12.38
CA ALA A 25 10.67 3.10 13.01
C ALA A 25 10.79 2.97 14.54
N VAL A 26 10.30 3.96 15.28
CA VAL A 26 10.30 3.98 16.75
C VAL A 26 8.88 4.09 17.26
N THR A 27 8.50 3.20 18.17
CA THR A 27 7.21 3.25 18.87
C THR A 27 7.45 3.37 20.36
N LEU A 28 6.91 4.42 20.96
CA LEU A 28 6.86 4.64 22.40
C LEU A 28 5.42 4.43 22.86
N SER A 29 5.20 3.62 23.90
CA SER A 29 3.85 3.38 24.42
C SER A 29 3.83 3.23 25.93
N GLY A 30 2.68 3.58 26.50
CA GLY A 30 2.35 3.38 27.91
C GLY A 30 0.88 2.96 28.05
N ALA A 31 0.53 2.47 29.23
CA ALA A 31 -0.85 2.12 29.55
C ALA A 31 -1.25 2.75 30.88
N THR A 32 -2.53 3.12 30.99
CA THR A 32 -3.14 3.54 32.25
C THR A 32 -3.71 2.34 33.02
N ASP A 33 -3.92 2.49 34.30
CA ASP A 33 -4.60 1.47 35.13
C ASP A 33 -6.04 1.21 34.68
N GLY A 34 -6.66 2.16 33.96
CA GLY A 34 -8.00 2.06 33.38
C GLY A 34 -8.05 1.33 32.02
N GLY A 35 -6.93 0.79 31.53
CA GLY A 35 -6.88 0.00 30.29
C GLY A 35 -6.78 0.82 29.01
N LEU A 36 -6.50 2.13 29.09
CA LEU A 36 -6.16 2.93 27.92
C LEU A 36 -4.67 2.72 27.59
N THR A 37 -4.37 2.53 26.33
CA THR A 37 -2.99 2.58 25.80
C THR A 37 -2.81 3.89 25.04
N PHE A 38 -1.67 4.52 25.23
CA PHE A 38 -1.30 5.76 24.53
C PHE A 38 0.17 5.69 24.10
N GLY A 39 0.54 6.49 23.12
CA GLY A 39 1.94 6.52 22.68
C GLY A 39 2.16 7.45 21.50
N ALA A 40 3.38 7.31 20.95
CA ALA A 40 3.80 7.99 19.75
C ALA A 40 4.60 7.04 18.86
N THR A 41 4.45 7.17 17.56
CA THR A 41 5.26 6.52 16.54
C THR A 41 5.89 7.58 15.66
N PHE A 42 7.11 7.36 15.25
CA PHE A 42 7.78 8.14 14.21
C PHE A 42 8.76 7.26 13.48
N ASP A 43 9.01 7.60 12.23
CA ASP A 43 10.01 6.94 11.42
C ASP A 43 11.02 7.95 10.87
N THR A 44 12.14 7.44 10.45
CA THR A 44 13.14 8.21 9.71
C THR A 44 13.76 7.31 8.66
N THR A 45 13.84 7.81 7.45
CA THR A 45 14.51 7.13 6.34
C THR A 45 15.69 7.98 5.90
N ALA A 46 16.84 7.37 5.74
CA ALA A 46 18.02 8.02 5.21
C ALA A 46 18.58 7.19 4.04
N GLY A 47 18.96 7.87 2.96
CA GLY A 47 19.53 7.24 1.78
C GLY A 47 18.69 7.41 0.53
N THR A 48 18.92 6.56 -0.46
CA THR A 48 18.29 6.62 -1.77
C THR A 48 17.45 5.36 -1.99
N GLY A 49 16.17 5.51 -2.29
CA GLY A 49 15.27 4.42 -2.65
C GLY A 49 15.18 4.21 -4.16
N TYR A 50 14.81 3.00 -4.57
CA TYR A 50 14.48 2.68 -5.96
C TYR A 50 13.13 1.96 -6.01
N SER A 51 12.29 2.33 -6.95
CA SER A 51 11.03 1.66 -7.24
C SER A 51 11.02 1.15 -8.68
N LEU A 52 10.65 -0.11 -8.87
CA LEU A 52 10.39 -0.68 -10.20
C LEU A 52 8.99 -0.35 -10.72
N ALA A 53 8.08 0.03 -9.83
CA ALA A 53 6.69 0.32 -10.17
C ALA A 53 6.50 1.75 -10.71
N ASP A 54 7.37 2.67 -10.27
CA ASP A 54 7.30 4.08 -10.65
C ASP A 54 8.43 4.42 -11.61
N ASP A 55 8.12 5.17 -12.65
CA ASP A 55 9.05 5.63 -13.70
C ASP A 55 10.10 6.64 -13.18
N ASP A 56 10.05 6.96 -11.89
CA ASP A 56 10.84 8.02 -11.25
C ASP A 56 12.27 7.62 -10.87
N GLY A 57 12.67 6.35 -11.05
CA GLY A 57 14.04 5.94 -10.81
C GLY A 57 14.48 6.07 -9.35
N PHE A 58 15.69 6.61 -9.12
CA PHE A 58 16.25 6.76 -7.79
C PHE A 58 15.76 8.04 -7.10
N GLY A 59 14.98 7.92 -6.05
CA GLY A 59 14.60 9.03 -5.16
C GLY A 59 15.57 9.21 -4.00
N ASP A 60 15.93 10.45 -3.67
CA ASP A 60 16.66 10.76 -2.45
C ASP A 60 15.67 10.89 -1.28
N ASN A 61 15.68 9.92 -0.39
CA ASN A 61 14.88 9.95 0.85
C ASN A 61 15.58 10.77 1.94
N GLY A 62 16.04 11.92 1.61
CA GLY A 62 16.75 12.95 2.34
C GLY A 62 16.69 12.99 3.87
N GLY A 63 16.97 11.97 4.62
CA GLY A 63 17.28 12.01 6.06
C GLY A 63 16.33 12.80 6.99
N ALA A 64 15.09 12.99 6.60
CA ALA A 64 14.08 13.67 7.40
C ALA A 64 13.44 12.71 8.41
N PHE A 65 13.08 13.21 9.57
CA PHE A 65 12.14 12.51 10.45
C PHE A 65 10.75 12.62 9.85
N GLY A 66 10.05 11.48 9.72
CA GLY A 66 8.62 11.48 9.40
C GLY A 66 7.81 12.19 10.48
N MET A 67 6.62 12.69 10.12
CA MET A 67 5.72 13.32 11.08
C MET A 67 5.36 12.34 12.20
N PRO A 68 5.48 12.73 13.48
CA PRO A 68 5.12 11.84 14.57
C PRO A 68 3.61 11.65 14.62
N THR A 69 3.19 10.40 14.78
CA THR A 69 1.80 10.08 15.08
C THR A 69 1.66 9.81 16.57
N ILE A 70 0.81 10.56 17.26
CA ILE A 70 0.41 10.26 18.64
C ILE A 70 -0.91 9.48 18.62
N PHE A 71 -1.11 8.60 19.59
CA PHE A 71 -2.32 7.79 19.65
C PHE A 71 -2.83 7.56 21.06
N VAL A 72 -4.13 7.32 21.16
CA VAL A 72 -4.79 6.73 22.30
C VAL A 72 -5.74 5.65 21.83
N SER A 73 -5.77 4.52 22.52
CA SER A 73 -6.62 3.38 22.21
C SER A 73 -7.22 2.73 23.45
N GLY A 74 -8.35 2.06 23.26
CA GLY A 74 -9.07 1.36 24.30
C GLY A 74 -10.24 0.55 23.72
N SER A 75 -11.22 0.23 24.54
CA SER A 75 -12.42 -0.50 24.09
C SER A 75 -13.27 0.26 23.05
N PHE A 76 -13.06 1.56 22.91
CA PHE A 76 -13.73 2.40 21.91
C PHE A 76 -13.05 2.36 20.53
N GLY A 77 -11.89 1.74 20.42
CA GLY A 77 -11.03 1.77 19.22
C GLY A 77 -9.75 2.56 19.44
N LYS A 78 -9.20 3.18 18.37
CA LYS A 78 -7.96 3.96 18.37
C LYS A 78 -8.20 5.32 17.72
N ILE A 79 -7.72 6.37 18.37
CA ILE A 79 -7.62 7.72 17.83
C ILE A 79 -6.14 8.01 17.62
N GLU A 80 -5.79 8.55 16.46
CA GLU A 80 -4.43 8.93 16.06
C GLU A 80 -4.46 10.36 15.56
N LEU A 81 -3.41 11.11 15.90
CA LEU A 81 -3.21 12.48 15.47
C LEU A 81 -1.81 12.64 14.91
N SER A 82 -1.69 13.31 13.80
CA SER A 82 -0.44 13.65 13.11
C SER A 82 -0.70 14.92 12.30
N ASP A 83 0.21 15.34 11.47
CA ASP A 83 0.08 16.46 10.56
C ASP A 83 0.18 15.90 9.13
N ASP A 84 -0.93 15.96 8.38
CA ASP A 84 -1.06 15.46 7.00
C ASP A 84 -0.52 14.03 6.75
N ASN A 85 -0.70 13.12 7.73
CA ASN A 85 -0.06 11.79 7.69
C ASN A 85 -1.05 10.62 7.52
N PHE A 86 -2.33 10.89 7.36
CA PHE A 86 -3.34 9.84 7.18
C PHE A 86 -4.04 10.03 5.85
N ASP A 87 -3.78 9.15 4.90
CA ASP A 87 -4.42 9.18 3.60
C ASP A 87 -5.94 9.07 3.75
N PHE A 88 -6.65 9.86 2.97
CA PHE A 88 -8.07 9.64 2.75
C PHE A 88 -8.28 8.28 2.08
N TYR A 89 -9.52 7.88 1.96
CA TYR A 89 -9.87 6.63 1.29
C TYR A 89 -9.29 6.56 -0.15
N ASP A 90 -9.17 7.68 -0.83
CA ASP A 90 -8.42 7.85 -2.07
C ASP A 90 -7.23 8.78 -1.78
N ASP A 91 -6.01 8.24 -1.81
CA ASP A 91 -4.77 8.96 -1.50
C ASP A 91 -4.37 10.01 -2.54
N THR A 92 -5.08 10.08 -3.69
CA THR A 92 -4.85 11.13 -4.69
C THR A 92 -5.31 12.52 -4.25
N ASN A 93 -6.18 12.62 -3.25
CA ASN A 93 -6.82 13.88 -2.87
C ASN A 93 -6.31 14.50 -1.56
N GLY A 94 -5.23 14.00 -1.02
CA GLY A 94 -4.58 14.56 0.17
C GLY A 94 -4.68 13.67 1.41
N SER A 95 -4.16 14.18 2.49
CA SER A 95 -4.02 13.50 3.77
C SER A 95 -4.76 14.27 4.86
N GLY A 96 -4.99 13.63 5.99
CA GLY A 96 -5.64 14.22 7.15
C GLY A 96 -4.78 14.15 8.41
N ASP A 97 -5.19 14.92 9.42
CA ASP A 97 -4.48 15.12 10.69
C ASP A 97 -4.95 14.16 11.78
N ALA A 98 -6.17 13.68 11.66
CA ALA A 98 -6.81 12.83 12.65
C ALA A 98 -7.37 11.57 12.01
N ARG A 99 -7.12 10.43 12.66
CA ARG A 99 -7.67 9.14 12.24
C ARG A 99 -8.33 8.45 13.43
N TYR A 100 -9.53 7.94 13.22
CA TYR A 100 -10.18 7.01 14.11
C TYR A 100 -10.29 5.64 13.46
N SER A 101 -10.06 4.58 14.21
CA SER A 101 -10.34 3.21 13.81
C SER A 101 -10.97 2.42 14.94
N GLY A 102 -12.01 1.65 14.63
CA GLY A 102 -12.72 0.86 15.62
C GLY A 102 -13.30 -0.42 15.01
N THR A 103 -13.44 -1.46 15.86
CA THR A 103 -14.08 -2.73 15.50
C THR A 103 -15.15 -3.05 16.53
N PHE A 104 -16.39 -3.23 16.08
CA PHE A 104 -17.57 -3.48 16.88
C PHE A 104 -18.25 -4.75 16.41
N GLY A 105 -17.82 -5.88 16.99
CA GLY A 105 -18.26 -7.19 16.50
C GLY A 105 -17.81 -7.46 15.08
N ALA A 106 -18.74 -7.58 14.15
CA ALA A 106 -18.48 -7.82 12.73
C ALA A 106 -18.25 -6.52 11.92
N VAL A 107 -18.43 -5.35 12.53
CA VAL A 107 -18.34 -4.04 11.87
C VAL A 107 -17.02 -3.39 12.19
N THR A 108 -16.33 -2.89 11.16
CA THR A 108 -15.18 -1.99 11.28
C THR A 108 -15.55 -0.60 10.79
N VAL A 109 -15.01 0.41 11.46
CA VAL A 109 -15.21 1.82 11.10
C VAL A 109 -13.86 2.52 11.09
N GLY A 110 -13.58 3.25 10.03
CA GLY A 110 -12.45 4.15 9.89
C GLY A 110 -12.95 5.55 9.53
N LEU A 111 -12.34 6.56 10.11
CA LEU A 111 -12.57 7.97 9.78
C LEU A 111 -11.21 8.66 9.72
N VAL A 112 -10.97 9.41 8.66
CA VAL A 112 -9.85 10.35 8.55
C VAL A 112 -10.41 11.74 8.37
N ALA A 113 -9.82 12.72 9.03
CA ALA A 113 -10.22 14.11 8.94
C ALA A 113 -9.00 15.02 8.87
N ASP A 114 -9.05 16.00 8.00
CA ASP A 114 -8.14 17.13 7.91
C ASP A 114 -8.87 18.35 8.53
N VAL A 115 -8.28 18.90 9.58
CA VAL A 115 -8.89 20.01 10.34
C VAL A 115 -8.67 21.36 9.66
N ASP A 116 -7.68 21.47 8.80
CA ASP A 116 -7.32 22.71 8.11
C ASP A 116 -8.21 22.96 6.88
N THR A 117 -8.53 21.91 6.15
CA THR A 117 -9.35 21.99 4.92
C THR A 117 -10.81 21.60 5.15
N ASN A 118 -11.15 21.04 6.32
CA ASN A 118 -12.46 20.46 6.65
C ASN A 118 -12.85 19.28 5.75
N ASN A 119 -11.86 18.55 5.23
CA ASN A 119 -12.09 17.35 4.46
C ASN A 119 -12.08 16.11 5.36
N ALA A 120 -12.79 15.08 4.95
CA ALA A 120 -12.87 13.84 5.69
C ALA A 120 -13.16 12.66 4.77
N SER A 121 -12.75 11.46 5.19
CA SER A 121 -13.16 10.20 4.59
C SER A 121 -13.68 9.23 5.64
N LEU A 122 -14.66 8.43 5.25
CA LEU A 122 -15.29 7.39 6.06
C LEU A 122 -15.15 6.04 5.38
N SER A 123 -14.73 5.05 6.14
CA SER A 123 -14.67 3.65 5.72
C SER A 123 -15.52 2.81 6.67
N VAL A 124 -16.36 1.94 6.13
CA VAL A 124 -17.16 0.98 6.90
C VAL A 124 -16.97 -0.40 6.29
N GLY A 125 -16.59 -1.37 7.12
CA GLY A 125 -16.48 -2.78 6.76
C GLY A 125 -17.44 -3.64 7.56
N TYR A 126 -17.89 -4.75 6.98
CA TYR A 126 -18.68 -5.77 7.65
C TYR A 126 -18.19 -7.15 7.21
N THR A 127 -17.90 -8.03 8.16
CA THR A 127 -17.45 -9.40 7.86
C THR A 127 -18.31 -10.42 8.57
N ALA A 128 -18.92 -11.34 7.81
CA ALA A 128 -19.74 -12.42 8.31
C ALA A 128 -19.37 -13.74 7.61
N GLY A 129 -18.64 -14.60 8.31
CA GLY A 129 -18.17 -15.86 7.74
C GLY A 129 -17.30 -15.66 6.50
N ALA A 130 -17.76 -16.15 5.37
CA ALA A 130 -17.06 -16.03 4.09
C ALA A 130 -17.30 -14.70 3.35
N LEU A 131 -18.26 -13.90 3.81
CA LEU A 131 -18.65 -12.64 3.17
C LEU A 131 -17.98 -11.46 3.89
N ALA A 132 -17.31 -10.59 3.11
CA ALA A 132 -16.84 -9.29 3.54
C ALA A 132 -17.44 -8.20 2.63
N LEU A 133 -17.95 -7.15 3.24
CA LEU A 133 -18.48 -5.96 2.56
C LEU A 133 -17.66 -4.75 2.98
N SER A 134 -17.43 -3.80 2.07
CA SER A 134 -16.89 -2.50 2.41
C SER A 134 -17.61 -1.38 1.67
N ALA A 135 -17.65 -0.22 2.31
CA ALA A 135 -18.11 1.03 1.72
C ALA A 135 -17.19 2.15 2.20
N ASN A 136 -16.75 2.99 1.27
CA ASN A 136 -15.90 4.13 1.54
C ASN A 136 -16.49 5.36 0.85
N ALA A 137 -16.33 6.52 1.46
CA ALA A 137 -16.71 7.81 0.88
C ALA A 137 -15.85 8.92 1.48
N ASP A 138 -15.63 9.99 0.73
CA ASP A 138 -14.95 11.20 1.21
C ASP A 138 -15.69 12.48 0.81
N THR A 139 -15.17 13.61 1.25
CA THR A 139 -15.72 14.94 0.96
C THR A 139 -15.38 15.47 -0.43
N TYR A 140 -14.57 14.74 -1.20
CA TYR A 140 -14.27 15.04 -2.61
C TYR A 140 -15.24 14.35 -3.58
N ASP A 141 -16.38 13.87 -3.08
CA ASP A 141 -17.39 13.12 -3.82
C ASP A 141 -16.91 11.76 -4.37
N LEU A 142 -15.78 11.25 -3.83
CA LEU A 142 -15.30 9.91 -4.16
C LEU A 142 -15.96 8.88 -3.26
N SER A 143 -16.38 7.78 -3.83
CA SER A 143 -16.95 6.67 -3.08
C SER A 143 -16.74 5.34 -3.77
N ASN A 144 -16.64 4.27 -2.98
CA ASN A 144 -16.73 2.92 -3.52
C ASN A 144 -17.47 1.98 -2.59
N ILE A 145 -17.99 0.92 -3.17
CA ILE A 145 -18.51 -0.24 -2.45
C ILE A 145 -17.90 -1.51 -3.01
N SER A 146 -17.62 -2.47 -2.14
CA SER A 146 -17.16 -3.78 -2.57
C SER A 146 -17.79 -4.92 -1.76
N ALA A 147 -17.83 -6.11 -2.38
CA ALA A 147 -18.23 -7.34 -1.76
C ALA A 147 -17.22 -8.44 -2.14
N THR A 148 -16.67 -9.11 -1.14
CA THR A 148 -15.78 -10.26 -1.33
C THR A 148 -16.41 -11.50 -0.72
N TYR A 149 -16.42 -12.58 -1.49
CA TYR A 149 -16.83 -13.90 -1.00
C TYR A 149 -15.66 -14.89 -1.13
N THR A 150 -15.29 -15.52 -0.01
CA THR A 150 -14.14 -16.44 0.06
C THR A 150 -14.62 -17.90 0.14
N MET A 151 -14.16 -18.71 -0.79
CA MET A 151 -14.44 -20.15 -0.90
C MET A 151 -13.13 -20.94 -0.74
N GLY A 152 -12.75 -21.24 0.48
CA GLY A 152 -11.50 -21.94 0.76
C GLY A 152 -10.28 -21.13 0.29
N THR A 153 -9.65 -21.56 -0.78
CA THR A 153 -8.46 -20.92 -1.37
C THR A 153 -8.77 -19.88 -2.44
N ILE A 154 -10.04 -19.69 -2.78
CA ILE A 154 -10.49 -18.77 -3.82
C ILE A 154 -11.31 -17.64 -3.17
N ALA A 155 -11.03 -16.40 -3.56
CA ALA A 155 -11.82 -15.23 -3.25
C ALA A 155 -12.32 -14.56 -4.53
N VAL A 156 -13.56 -14.12 -4.51
CA VAL A 156 -14.18 -13.35 -5.59
C VAL A 156 -14.61 -12.01 -5.03
N THR A 157 -14.14 -10.94 -5.61
CA THR A 157 -14.48 -9.56 -5.22
C THR A 157 -15.14 -8.82 -6.37
N ALA A 158 -16.29 -8.24 -6.11
CA ALA A 158 -16.93 -7.27 -7.00
C ALA A 158 -16.89 -5.89 -6.34
N ALA A 159 -16.60 -4.85 -7.10
CA ALA A 159 -16.59 -3.48 -6.62
C ALA A 159 -17.10 -2.51 -7.67
N THR A 160 -17.58 -1.36 -7.22
CA THR A 160 -17.93 -0.23 -8.07
C THR A 160 -17.66 1.08 -7.33
N ASP A 161 -17.42 2.16 -8.08
CA ASP A 161 -17.18 3.52 -7.59
C ASP A 161 -18.27 4.51 -8.07
N GLU A 162 -18.15 5.78 -7.67
CA GLU A 162 -19.07 6.89 -8.05
C GLU A 162 -19.04 7.19 -9.55
N SER A 163 -17.94 6.91 -10.23
CA SER A 163 -17.78 7.09 -11.67
C SER A 163 -18.38 5.94 -12.48
N SER A 164 -19.05 5.00 -11.81
CA SER A 164 -19.62 3.78 -12.42
C SER A 164 -18.57 2.83 -13.00
N ASN A 165 -17.30 2.95 -12.59
CA ASN A 165 -16.32 1.92 -12.86
C ASN A 165 -16.69 0.70 -12.03
N ALA A 166 -16.71 -0.46 -12.66
CA ALA A 166 -16.95 -1.71 -11.99
C ALA A 166 -15.74 -2.65 -12.15
N SER A 167 -15.50 -3.46 -11.15
CA SER A 167 -14.44 -4.46 -11.23
C SER A 167 -14.89 -5.82 -10.70
N LEU A 168 -14.28 -6.86 -11.24
CA LEU A 168 -14.44 -8.23 -10.77
C LEU A 168 -13.05 -8.86 -10.65
N LYS A 169 -12.63 -9.16 -9.41
CA LYS A 169 -11.36 -9.85 -9.12
C LYS A 169 -11.64 -11.29 -8.68
N VAL A 170 -10.89 -12.23 -9.26
CA VAL A 170 -10.79 -13.60 -8.77
C VAL A 170 -9.38 -13.82 -8.30
N ALA A 171 -9.20 -14.25 -7.06
CA ALA A 171 -7.91 -14.50 -6.44
C ALA A 171 -7.83 -15.93 -5.91
N TYR A 172 -6.69 -16.53 -6.03
CA TYR A 172 -6.32 -17.84 -5.50
C TYR A 172 -5.11 -17.70 -4.58
N SER A 173 -5.13 -18.37 -3.44
CA SER A 173 -3.97 -18.44 -2.54
C SER A 173 -3.93 -19.79 -1.81
N ASN A 174 -2.86 -20.55 -2.01
CA ASN A 174 -2.65 -21.82 -1.33
C ASN A 174 -1.17 -22.22 -1.34
N ASN A 175 -0.66 -22.70 -0.21
CA ASN A 175 0.70 -23.26 -0.06
C ASN A 175 1.80 -22.40 -0.68
N GLY A 176 1.75 -21.10 -0.45
CA GLY A 176 2.75 -20.17 -0.97
C GLY A 176 2.57 -19.78 -2.45
N ILE A 177 1.58 -20.32 -3.14
CA ILE A 177 1.20 -19.89 -4.50
C ILE A 177 0.03 -18.92 -4.39
N SER A 178 0.13 -17.78 -5.08
CA SER A 178 -0.95 -16.83 -5.28
C SER A 178 -1.12 -16.50 -6.75
N ALA A 179 -2.34 -16.24 -7.15
CA ALA A 179 -2.65 -15.72 -8.48
C ALA A 179 -3.93 -14.88 -8.40
N SER A 180 -4.00 -13.79 -9.13
CA SER A 180 -5.25 -13.04 -9.28
C SER A 180 -5.42 -12.51 -10.68
N ALA A 181 -6.68 -12.34 -11.08
CA ALA A 181 -7.06 -11.63 -12.27
C ALA A 181 -8.21 -10.68 -11.90
N LYS A 182 -8.06 -9.40 -12.19
CA LYS A 182 -9.08 -8.37 -12.00
C LYS A 182 -9.43 -7.78 -13.35
N TYR A 183 -10.69 -7.82 -13.70
CA TYR A 183 -11.26 -7.10 -14.83
C TYR A 183 -11.79 -5.76 -14.34
N ASN A 184 -11.44 -4.69 -15.00
CA ASN A 184 -11.93 -3.34 -14.74
C ASN A 184 -12.72 -2.87 -15.95
N THR A 185 -13.91 -2.31 -15.70
CA THR A 185 -14.61 -1.50 -16.70
C THR A 185 -14.10 -0.05 -16.57
N ASP A 186 -14.12 0.68 -17.64
CA ASP A 186 -13.84 2.12 -17.63
C ASP A 186 -15.16 2.86 -17.85
N GLY A 187 -16.07 2.72 -16.87
CA GLY A 187 -17.46 3.17 -16.98
C GLY A 187 -17.64 4.69 -17.06
N GLY A 188 -16.67 5.45 -16.50
CA GLY A 188 -16.69 6.92 -16.52
C GLY A 188 -16.06 7.55 -17.76
N ALA A 189 -15.34 6.78 -18.57
CA ALA A 189 -14.65 7.32 -19.73
C ALA A 189 -15.56 7.55 -20.93
N THR A 190 -15.26 8.60 -21.70
CA THR A 190 -15.97 8.90 -22.98
C THR A 190 -15.76 7.79 -24.02
N THR A 191 -14.66 7.04 -23.90
CA THR A 191 -14.34 5.87 -24.74
C THR A 191 -13.85 4.78 -23.81
N PRO A 192 -14.74 3.91 -23.28
CA PRO A 192 -14.35 2.88 -22.33
C PRO A 192 -13.28 1.95 -22.90
N ALA A 193 -12.21 1.76 -22.14
CA ALA A 193 -11.11 0.84 -22.45
C ALA A 193 -10.92 -0.15 -21.28
N PRO A 194 -11.72 -1.23 -21.25
CA PRO A 194 -11.62 -2.18 -20.15
C PRO A 194 -10.23 -2.81 -20.06
N SER A 195 -9.75 -3.02 -18.84
CA SER A 195 -8.42 -3.55 -18.58
C SER A 195 -8.45 -4.82 -17.72
N PHE A 196 -7.34 -5.54 -17.75
CA PHE A 196 -7.06 -6.65 -16.83
C PHE A 196 -5.79 -6.35 -16.05
N ASP A 197 -5.87 -6.52 -14.72
CA ASP A 197 -4.72 -6.63 -13.84
C ASP A 197 -4.52 -8.11 -13.53
N ILE A 198 -3.33 -8.64 -13.79
CA ILE A 198 -2.98 -10.03 -13.56
C ILE A 198 -1.76 -10.07 -12.64
N GLU A 199 -1.87 -10.81 -11.56
CA GLU A 199 -0.81 -11.00 -10.58
C GLU A 199 -0.54 -12.49 -10.38
N ALA A 200 0.71 -12.86 -10.19
CA ALA A 200 1.12 -14.20 -9.80
C ALA A 200 2.24 -14.12 -8.77
N GLY A 201 2.18 -14.94 -7.73
CA GLY A 201 3.17 -14.96 -6.67
C GLY A 201 3.51 -16.38 -6.24
N TYR A 202 4.74 -16.55 -5.79
CA TYR A 202 5.21 -17.74 -5.11
C TYR A 202 6.05 -17.36 -3.89
N SER A 203 5.80 -17.99 -2.75
CA SER A 203 6.59 -17.77 -1.54
C SER A 203 6.75 -19.08 -0.78
N ALA A 204 7.98 -19.58 -0.66
CA ALA A 204 8.33 -20.74 0.14
C ALA A 204 9.81 -20.73 0.50
N ASN A 205 10.14 -21.21 1.71
CA ASN A 205 11.51 -21.41 2.17
C ASN A 205 12.42 -20.17 2.01
N GLY A 206 11.88 -18.99 2.31
CA GLY A 206 12.61 -17.73 2.17
C GLY A 206 12.65 -17.17 0.74
N LEU A 207 12.29 -17.93 -0.28
CA LEU A 207 12.18 -17.45 -1.65
C LEU A 207 10.79 -16.81 -1.86
N SER A 208 10.75 -15.64 -2.49
CA SER A 208 9.55 -15.01 -3.03
C SER A 208 9.76 -14.64 -4.48
N VAL A 209 8.74 -14.85 -5.31
CA VAL A 209 8.70 -14.42 -6.71
C VAL A 209 7.35 -13.79 -6.94
N ASN A 210 7.31 -12.59 -7.48
CA ASN A 210 6.07 -11.92 -7.86
C ASN A 210 6.17 -11.44 -9.30
N ALA A 211 5.08 -11.52 -10.01
CA ALA A 211 4.92 -10.99 -11.36
C ALA A 211 3.55 -10.36 -11.49
N ASP A 212 3.46 -9.20 -12.07
CA ASP A 212 2.22 -8.48 -12.34
C ASP A 212 2.22 -7.87 -13.73
N THR A 213 1.04 -7.64 -14.25
CA THR A 213 0.84 -6.92 -15.51
C THR A 213 -0.53 -6.26 -15.56
N ASN A 214 -0.58 -5.09 -16.21
CA ASN A 214 -1.80 -4.35 -16.51
C ASN A 214 -1.93 -4.20 -18.03
N THR A 215 -3.08 -4.57 -18.59
CA THR A 215 -3.27 -4.58 -20.05
C THR A 215 -3.59 -3.20 -20.64
N GLU A 216 -4.00 -2.22 -19.83
CA GLU A 216 -4.23 -0.85 -20.27
C GLU A 216 -2.90 -0.13 -20.52
N SER A 217 -2.03 -0.12 -19.51
CA SER A 217 -0.69 0.49 -19.60
C SER A 217 0.34 -0.36 -20.33
N ASN A 218 0.06 -1.66 -20.55
CA ASN A 218 1.00 -2.66 -20.99
C ASN A 218 2.24 -2.77 -20.07
N ALA A 219 2.10 -2.28 -18.85
CA ALA A 219 3.14 -2.38 -17.82
C ALA A 219 3.20 -3.80 -17.25
N TRP A 220 4.40 -4.24 -16.93
CA TRP A 220 4.62 -5.48 -16.19
C TRP A 220 5.85 -5.35 -15.30
N THR A 221 5.86 -6.04 -14.17
CA THR A 221 7.03 -6.20 -13.31
C THR A 221 7.24 -7.65 -12.93
N VAL A 222 8.49 -8.01 -12.66
CA VAL A 222 8.86 -9.29 -12.06
C VAL A 222 9.89 -9.03 -10.98
N THR A 223 9.61 -9.51 -9.76
CA THR A 223 10.52 -9.39 -8.62
C THR A 223 10.81 -10.76 -8.01
N VAL A 224 12.02 -10.90 -7.50
CA VAL A 224 12.48 -12.09 -6.79
C VAL A 224 13.13 -11.63 -5.49
N GLY A 225 12.71 -12.20 -4.36
CA GLY A 225 13.30 -11.97 -3.06
C GLY A 225 13.81 -13.28 -2.45
N TYR A 226 14.86 -13.20 -1.65
CA TYR A 226 15.35 -14.34 -0.87
C TYR A 226 15.74 -13.89 0.53
N ASP A 227 15.01 -14.38 1.53
CA ASP A 227 15.30 -14.14 2.95
C ASP A 227 16.46 -15.04 3.39
N LEU A 228 17.56 -14.41 3.79
CA LEU A 228 18.75 -15.08 4.32
C LEU A 228 18.66 -15.31 5.84
N GLY A 229 17.60 -14.81 6.48
CA GLY A 229 17.46 -14.83 7.93
C GLY A 229 18.23 -13.70 8.62
N GLY A 230 17.94 -13.51 9.92
CA GLY A 230 18.59 -12.45 10.69
C GLY A 230 18.25 -11.04 10.24
N GLY A 231 17.15 -10.86 9.52
CA GLY A 231 16.72 -9.58 8.97
C GLY A 231 17.41 -9.17 7.67
N LEU A 232 18.19 -10.06 7.03
CA LEU A 232 18.83 -9.80 5.74
C LEU A 232 18.08 -10.52 4.61
N ALA A 233 17.70 -9.79 3.58
CA ALA A 233 17.12 -10.33 2.35
C ALA A 233 17.84 -9.81 1.10
N LEU A 234 17.89 -10.62 0.05
CA LEU A 234 18.34 -10.23 -1.28
C LEU A 234 17.12 -10.01 -2.17
N GLU A 235 17.19 -9.02 -3.04
CA GLU A 235 16.12 -8.68 -3.98
C GLU A 235 16.68 -8.45 -5.38
N ALA A 236 15.93 -8.88 -6.39
CA ALA A 236 16.18 -8.58 -7.79
C ALA A 236 14.86 -8.38 -8.52
N GLY A 237 14.84 -7.57 -9.56
CA GLY A 237 13.63 -7.35 -10.34
C GLY A 237 13.92 -6.72 -11.70
N THR A 238 12.89 -6.76 -12.53
CA THR A 238 12.87 -6.11 -13.85
C THR A 238 11.45 -5.73 -14.23
N ASN A 239 11.31 -4.76 -15.12
CA ASN A 239 10.03 -4.21 -15.55
C ASN A 239 9.93 -4.08 -17.08
N TYR A 240 8.80 -3.54 -17.57
CA TYR A 240 8.49 -3.34 -18.98
C TYR A 240 9.45 -2.34 -19.68
N THR A 241 10.10 -1.44 -18.96
CA THR A 241 11.12 -0.53 -19.49
C THR A 241 12.49 -1.18 -19.61
N SER A 242 12.60 -2.45 -19.21
CA SER A 242 13.84 -3.24 -19.19
C SER A 242 14.85 -2.77 -18.13
N ASP A 243 14.39 -2.08 -17.11
CA ASP A 243 15.21 -1.76 -15.95
C ASP A 243 15.48 -3.03 -15.15
N ILE A 244 16.67 -3.12 -14.59
CA ILE A 244 17.07 -4.23 -13.73
C ILE A 244 17.51 -3.67 -12.37
N MET A 245 16.93 -4.20 -11.33
CA MET A 245 17.31 -3.94 -9.95
C MET A 245 17.95 -5.18 -9.34
N VAL A 246 19.01 -4.98 -8.56
CA VAL A 246 19.56 -5.99 -7.64
C VAL A 246 19.97 -5.28 -6.36
N GLY A 247 19.52 -5.79 -5.22
CA GLY A 247 19.77 -5.15 -3.93
C GLY A 247 19.74 -6.14 -2.76
N ALA A 248 20.01 -5.59 -1.58
CA ALA A 248 19.85 -6.30 -0.32
C ALA A 248 19.18 -5.36 0.68
N THR A 249 18.21 -5.88 1.42
CA THR A 249 17.53 -5.16 2.51
C THR A 249 17.96 -5.75 3.85
N MET A 250 18.06 -4.92 4.89
CA MET A 250 18.49 -5.30 6.21
C MET A 250 17.58 -4.67 7.26
N ALA A 251 16.94 -5.51 8.09
CA ALA A 251 16.10 -5.08 9.20
C ALA A 251 16.79 -5.44 10.55
N PHE A 252 16.76 -4.54 11.52
CA PHE A 252 17.42 -4.69 12.84
C PHE A 252 16.40 -4.68 13.96
#